data_61bf2eb86d30bf2ed3410b7db0da2463
#
_entry.id   61bf2eb86d30bf2ed3410b7db0da2463
#
_cell.length_a   1.000
_cell.length_b   1.000
_cell.length_c   1.000
_cell.angle_alpha   90.00
_cell.angle_beta   90.00
_cell.angle_gamma   90.00
#
_symmetry.space_group_name_H-M   'P 1'
#
loop_
_entity.id
_entity.type
_entity.pdbx_description
1 polymer ?
#
loop_
_entity_poly.entity_id
_entity_poly.type
_entity_poly.pdbx_seq_one_letter_code
_entity_poly.pdbx_strand_id
1 'polypeptide(L)'
;MKVFLFGFTGLAMLCMVLGVAAQSSLDEDKKMTVAVRQFYGAAAETRTRQWRQLVAQGQSNNWNERELLSRVNIFFNRLRFLDDIKLWGKKDYWATPLEFLGAGGGDCEDFSVAKYFTLRELGSADEKLRLVYVKARELNQFHMVVAYYPTPSAVPFILDNLEGTIRLATERNDLAPIYSFNGQHLWLMRARGQGELAGQASRLSLWNDLRGRVDVNRLQRPKMNLDN
;
A
#
# COMPACT_ATOMS: atom_id res chain seq x y z
N MET A 1 54.06 25.48 14.56
CA MET A 1 53.34 24.20 14.77
C MET A 1 51.88 24.57 15.08
N LYS A 2 51.00 24.60 14.06
CA LYS A 2 49.56 24.89 14.23
C LYS A 2 48.84 23.56 14.05
N VAL A 3 48.27 23.03 15.11
CA VAL A 3 47.47 21.82 15.10
C VAL A 3 46.05 22.23 14.65
N PHE A 4 45.58 21.63 13.55
CA PHE A 4 44.19 21.78 13.07
C PHE A 4 43.25 20.97 13.96
N LEU A 5 42.37 21.65 14.70
CA LEU A 5 41.21 21.08 15.37
C LEU A 5 39.99 21.34 14.50
N PHE A 6 39.77 20.49 13.48
CA PHE A 6 38.50 20.44 12.73
C PHE A 6 38.11 18.99 12.61
N GLY A 7 37.05 18.56 13.29
CA GLY A 7 36.53 17.20 13.09
C GLY A 7 35.42 16.72 14.03
N PHE A 8 35.09 17.41 15.13
CA PHE A 8 34.12 16.85 16.10
C PHE A 8 32.69 17.44 16.04
N THR A 9 32.48 18.58 15.41
CA THR A 9 31.16 19.26 15.41
C THR A 9 30.17 18.71 14.39
N GLY A 10 30.63 18.17 13.25
CA GLY A 10 29.76 17.65 12.19
C GLY A 10 29.07 16.32 12.54
N LEU A 11 29.77 15.43 13.23
CA LEU A 11 29.24 14.11 13.59
C LEU A 11 28.16 14.20 14.69
N ALA A 12 28.35 15.07 15.67
CA ALA A 12 27.37 15.29 16.73
C ALA A 12 26.07 15.92 16.22
N MET A 13 26.15 16.84 15.25
CA MET A 13 24.98 17.48 14.64
C MET A 13 24.19 16.50 13.78
N LEU A 14 24.83 15.60 13.03
CA LEU A 14 24.19 14.57 12.23
C LEU A 14 23.45 13.54 13.12
N CYS A 15 24.04 13.12 14.23
CA CYS A 15 23.40 12.22 15.18
C CYS A 15 22.15 12.85 15.85
N MET A 16 22.19 14.14 16.17
CA MET A 16 21.03 14.84 16.71
C MET A 16 19.87 14.93 15.70
N VAL A 17 20.15 15.25 14.45
CA VAL A 17 19.11 15.35 13.40
C VAL A 17 18.45 14.00 13.14
N LEU A 18 19.22 12.92 13.07
CA LEU A 18 18.69 11.56 12.90
C LEU A 18 17.86 11.11 14.12
N GLY A 19 18.30 11.44 15.33
CA GLY A 19 17.56 11.16 16.55
C GLY A 19 16.22 11.88 16.64
N VAL A 20 16.15 13.13 16.25
CA VAL A 20 14.91 13.93 16.23
C VAL A 20 13.93 13.40 15.18
N ALA A 21 14.41 13.05 13.97
CA ALA A 21 13.57 12.49 12.93
C ALA A 21 12.97 11.12 13.32
N ALA A 22 13.77 10.24 13.91
CA ALA A 22 13.31 8.94 14.40
C ALA A 22 12.28 9.07 15.53
N GLN A 23 12.48 10.01 16.46
CA GLN A 23 11.54 10.28 17.55
C GLN A 23 10.22 10.84 17.02
N SER A 24 10.26 11.76 16.05
CA SER A 24 9.06 12.32 15.39
C SER A 24 8.22 11.22 14.73
N SER A 25 8.86 10.30 13.99
CA SER A 25 8.18 9.17 13.35
C SER A 25 7.52 8.24 14.37
N LEU A 26 8.19 7.91 15.47
CA LEU A 26 7.63 7.08 16.54
C LEU A 26 6.42 7.74 17.23
N ASP A 27 6.47 9.06 17.41
CA ASP A 27 5.36 9.81 18.02
C ASP A 27 4.15 9.88 17.07
N GLU A 28 4.37 9.99 15.76
CA GLU A 28 3.31 9.92 14.75
C GLU A 28 2.67 8.54 14.70
N ASP A 29 3.45 7.47 14.69
CA ASP A 29 2.96 6.09 14.73
C ASP A 29 2.12 5.82 15.99
N LYS A 30 2.55 6.35 17.14
CA LYS A 30 1.81 6.24 18.39
C LYS A 30 0.48 7.00 18.34
N LYS A 31 0.47 8.23 17.84
CA LYS A 31 -0.76 9.00 17.64
C LYS A 31 -1.74 8.28 16.71
N MET A 32 -1.24 7.76 15.59
CA MET A 32 -2.02 6.98 14.63
C MET A 32 -2.66 5.73 15.27
N THR A 33 -1.88 4.93 15.99
CA THR A 33 -2.38 3.71 16.64
C THR A 33 -3.41 4.02 17.73
N VAL A 34 -3.22 5.09 18.50
CA VAL A 34 -4.19 5.55 19.52
C VAL A 34 -5.50 6.00 18.85
N ALA A 35 -5.42 6.79 17.79
CA ALA A 35 -6.61 7.25 17.06
C ALA A 35 -7.39 6.08 16.43
N VAL A 36 -6.68 5.11 15.82
CA VAL A 36 -7.31 3.89 15.27
C VAL A 36 -7.99 3.07 16.38
N ARG A 37 -7.35 2.92 17.55
CA ARG A 37 -7.96 2.27 18.71
C ARG A 37 -9.26 2.94 19.16
N GLN A 38 -9.24 4.26 19.28
CA GLN A 38 -10.42 5.03 19.68
C GLN A 38 -11.56 4.92 18.67
N PHE A 39 -11.23 4.83 17.39
CA PHE A 39 -12.20 4.83 16.32
C PHE A 39 -12.75 3.42 16.00
N TYR A 40 -11.88 2.39 15.95
CA TYR A 40 -12.23 1.04 15.51
C TYR A 40 -12.10 -0.03 16.61
N GLY A 41 -11.36 0.22 17.70
CA GLY A 41 -11.18 -0.72 18.80
C GLY A 41 -9.80 -1.36 18.87
N ALA A 42 -9.62 -2.27 19.84
CA ALA A 42 -8.32 -2.84 20.20
C ALA A 42 -7.73 -3.78 19.13
N ALA A 43 -8.56 -4.53 18.42
CA ALA A 43 -8.09 -5.41 17.34
C ALA A 43 -7.52 -4.59 16.18
N ALA A 44 -8.15 -3.48 15.80
CA ALA A 44 -7.67 -2.53 14.80
C ALA A 44 -6.34 -1.89 15.21
N GLU A 45 -6.19 -1.49 16.49
CA GLU A 45 -4.91 -1.01 17.03
C GLU A 45 -3.81 -2.06 16.84
N THR A 46 -4.11 -3.32 17.14
CA THR A 46 -3.13 -4.41 17.01
C THR A 46 -2.69 -4.59 15.56
N ARG A 47 -3.62 -4.60 14.59
CA ARG A 47 -3.31 -4.67 13.16
C ARG A 47 -2.46 -3.48 12.69
N THR A 48 -2.83 -2.28 13.12
CA THR A 48 -2.09 -1.05 12.77
C THR A 48 -0.68 -1.08 13.35
N ARG A 49 -0.50 -1.52 14.59
CA ARG A 49 0.82 -1.66 15.22
C ARG A 49 1.69 -2.68 14.47
N GLN A 50 1.13 -3.82 14.10
CA GLN A 50 1.84 -4.83 13.31
C GLN A 50 2.24 -4.30 11.92
N TRP A 51 1.38 -3.52 11.28
CA TRP A 51 1.71 -2.84 10.02
C TRP A 51 2.86 -1.83 10.21
N ARG A 52 2.83 -0.99 11.25
CA ARG A 52 3.95 -0.05 11.54
C ARG A 52 5.25 -0.78 11.85
N GLN A 53 5.19 -1.92 12.55
CA GLN A 53 6.35 -2.79 12.77
C GLN A 53 6.91 -3.36 11.45
N LEU A 54 6.05 -3.78 10.53
CA LEU A 54 6.47 -4.23 9.18
C LEU A 54 7.22 -3.10 8.45
N VAL A 55 6.68 -1.88 8.46
CA VAL A 55 7.32 -0.72 7.83
C VAL A 55 8.67 -0.40 8.48
N ALA A 56 8.74 -0.33 9.80
CA ALA A 56 9.98 -0.08 10.52
C ALA A 56 11.06 -1.15 10.25
N GLN A 57 10.66 -2.42 10.19
CA GLN A 57 11.56 -3.53 9.83
C GLN A 57 12.06 -3.42 8.38
N GLY A 58 11.21 -3.05 7.44
CA GLY A 58 11.60 -2.88 6.04
C GLY A 58 12.58 -1.72 5.83
N GLN A 59 12.42 -0.66 6.60
CA GLN A 59 13.32 0.50 6.58
C GLN A 59 14.69 0.20 7.24
N SER A 60 14.73 -0.68 8.24
CA SER A 60 15.95 -0.98 9.00
C SER A 60 16.76 -2.18 8.48
N ASN A 61 16.11 -3.19 7.89
CA ASN A 61 16.72 -4.47 7.58
C ASN A 61 17.25 -4.61 6.15
N ASN A 62 17.21 -3.55 5.33
CA ASN A 62 17.68 -3.57 3.93
C ASN A 62 17.14 -4.77 3.13
N TRP A 63 15.83 -5.06 3.23
CA TRP A 63 15.23 -6.14 2.47
C TRP A 63 15.42 -5.92 0.97
N ASN A 64 15.78 -6.98 0.26
CA ASN A 64 15.78 -6.91 -1.19
C ASN A 64 14.33 -6.79 -1.72
N GLU A 65 14.19 -6.35 -2.98
CA GLU A 65 12.87 -6.09 -3.59
C GLU A 65 11.92 -7.29 -3.45
N ARG A 66 12.40 -8.51 -3.69
CA ARG A 66 11.56 -9.72 -3.64
C ARG A 66 11.07 -10.02 -2.22
N GLU A 67 11.92 -9.86 -1.23
CA GLU A 67 11.56 -10.02 0.17
C GLU A 67 10.55 -8.95 0.61
N LEU A 68 10.77 -7.69 0.22
CA LEU A 68 9.87 -6.57 0.48
C LEU A 68 8.46 -6.85 -0.05
N LEU A 69 8.35 -7.22 -1.33
CA LEU A 69 7.08 -7.55 -1.97
C LEU A 69 6.37 -8.70 -1.27
N SER A 70 7.12 -9.77 -0.93
CA SER A 70 6.59 -10.96 -0.26
C SER A 70 6.03 -10.64 1.12
N ARG A 71 6.76 -9.89 1.94
CA ARG A 71 6.32 -9.53 3.30
C ARG A 71 5.08 -8.66 3.29
N VAL A 72 5.02 -7.67 2.41
CA VAL A 72 3.85 -6.79 2.25
C VAL A 72 2.63 -7.60 1.76
N ASN A 73 2.82 -8.45 0.75
CA ASN A 73 1.73 -9.27 0.22
C ASN A 73 1.17 -10.23 1.28
N ILE A 74 2.04 -10.96 1.99
CA ILE A 74 1.65 -11.89 3.06
C ILE A 74 0.93 -11.15 4.19
N PHE A 75 1.40 -9.96 4.57
CA PHE A 75 0.80 -9.20 5.67
C PHE A 75 -0.66 -8.87 5.38
N PHE A 76 -0.94 -8.25 4.24
CA PHE A 76 -2.30 -7.84 3.91
C PHE A 76 -3.21 -9.02 3.55
N ASN A 77 -2.69 -10.08 2.92
CA ASN A 77 -3.49 -11.26 2.56
C ASN A 77 -4.00 -12.07 3.78
N ARG A 78 -3.62 -11.71 5.00
CA ARG A 78 -4.20 -12.27 6.24
C ARG A 78 -5.53 -11.64 6.63
N LEU A 79 -5.88 -10.48 6.04
CA LEU A 79 -7.13 -9.79 6.32
C LEU A 79 -8.29 -10.47 5.61
N ARG A 80 -9.51 -10.22 6.09
CA ARG A 80 -10.71 -10.86 5.54
C ARG A 80 -11.16 -10.18 4.25
N PHE A 81 -11.53 -10.98 3.26
CA PHE A 81 -12.22 -10.46 2.08
C PHE A 81 -13.70 -10.23 2.41
N LEU A 82 -14.20 -9.04 2.11
CA LEU A 82 -15.61 -8.71 2.22
C LEU A 82 -15.99 -7.59 1.24
N ASP A 83 -17.10 -7.81 0.53
CA ASP A 83 -17.61 -6.83 -0.44
C ASP A 83 -18.00 -5.51 0.23
N ASP A 84 -17.77 -4.41 -0.45
CA ASP A 84 -18.07 -3.05 -0.03
C ASP A 84 -19.51 -2.82 0.40
N ILE A 85 -20.45 -3.39 -0.33
CA ILE A 85 -21.87 -3.25 -0.01
C ILE A 85 -22.20 -3.80 1.38
N LYS A 86 -21.50 -4.83 1.82
CA LYS A 86 -21.66 -5.43 3.15
C LYS A 86 -20.89 -4.64 4.20
N LEU A 87 -19.62 -4.31 3.90
CA LEU A 87 -18.72 -3.68 4.84
C LEU A 87 -19.01 -2.18 5.02
N TRP A 88 -19.16 -1.44 3.92
CA TRP A 88 -19.33 0.01 3.93
C TRP A 88 -20.75 0.48 3.60
N GLY A 89 -21.58 -0.43 3.05
CA GLY A 89 -22.92 -0.10 2.54
C GLY A 89 -22.91 0.77 1.28
N LYS A 90 -21.80 0.77 0.56
CA LYS A 90 -21.58 1.46 -0.71
C LYS A 90 -21.34 0.41 -1.79
N LYS A 91 -21.62 0.73 -3.04
CA LYS A 91 -21.36 -0.20 -4.16
C LYS A 91 -19.88 -0.34 -4.47
N ASP A 92 -19.12 0.71 -4.24
CA ASP A 92 -17.72 0.84 -4.57
C ASP A 92 -17.11 1.89 -3.61
N TYR A 93 -16.18 1.47 -2.78
CA TYR A 93 -15.55 2.31 -1.76
C TYR A 93 -14.10 1.89 -1.56
N TRP A 94 -13.18 2.65 -2.03
CA TRP A 94 -11.75 2.37 -1.84
C TRP A 94 -11.30 2.85 -0.47
N ALA A 95 -11.10 1.92 0.45
CA ALA A 95 -10.64 2.23 1.80
C ALA A 95 -9.18 2.68 1.80
N THR A 96 -8.86 3.64 2.67
CA THR A 96 -7.46 3.95 2.97
C THR A 96 -6.80 2.77 3.71
N PRO A 97 -5.45 2.66 3.72
CA PRO A 97 -4.79 1.60 4.49
C PRO A 97 -5.23 1.53 5.95
N LEU A 98 -5.48 2.69 6.60
CA LEU A 98 -5.95 2.73 7.98
C LEU A 98 -7.40 2.28 8.13
N GLU A 99 -8.27 2.63 7.20
CA GLU A 99 -9.66 2.15 7.17
C GLU A 99 -9.73 0.64 6.95
N PHE A 100 -8.92 0.11 6.02
CA PHE A 100 -8.81 -1.33 5.74
C PHE A 100 -8.31 -2.10 6.96
N LEU A 101 -7.23 -1.64 7.61
CA LEU A 101 -6.74 -2.21 8.87
C LEU A 101 -7.75 -2.02 10.00
N GLY A 102 -8.42 -0.88 10.05
CA GLY A 102 -9.46 -0.54 11.01
C GLY A 102 -10.64 -1.48 10.94
N ALA A 103 -11.19 -1.67 9.76
CA ALA A 103 -12.30 -2.57 9.50
C ALA A 103 -11.93 -4.06 9.64
N GLY A 104 -10.64 -4.42 9.49
CA GLY A 104 -10.15 -5.80 9.56
C GLY A 104 -10.36 -6.60 8.28
N GLY A 105 -10.73 -5.95 7.20
CA GLY A 105 -10.96 -6.54 5.88
C GLY A 105 -11.51 -5.54 4.89
N GLY A 106 -11.71 -5.99 3.67
CA GLY A 106 -12.22 -5.22 2.54
C GLY A 106 -12.25 -6.05 1.25
N ASP A 107 -12.46 -5.42 0.12
CA ASP A 107 -12.43 -6.11 -1.18
C ASP A 107 -11.09 -5.94 -1.92
N CYS A 108 -11.03 -6.31 -3.19
CA CYS A 108 -9.76 -6.41 -3.92
C CYS A 108 -9.04 -5.07 -4.07
N GLU A 109 -9.77 -3.98 -4.17
CA GLU A 109 -9.22 -2.64 -4.26
C GLU A 109 -8.51 -2.25 -2.96
N ASP A 110 -9.10 -2.57 -1.81
CA ASP A 110 -8.56 -2.26 -0.50
C ASP A 110 -7.23 -2.99 -0.24
N PHE A 111 -7.17 -4.29 -0.59
CA PHE A 111 -5.93 -5.06 -0.55
C PHE A 111 -4.84 -4.43 -1.42
N SER A 112 -5.21 -4.06 -2.64
CA SER A 112 -4.26 -3.52 -3.62
C SER A 112 -3.77 -2.14 -3.23
N VAL A 113 -4.66 -1.26 -2.80
CA VAL A 113 -4.34 0.08 -2.31
C VAL A 113 -3.43 0.03 -1.08
N ALA A 114 -3.75 -0.83 -0.10
CA ALA A 114 -2.93 -0.95 1.11
C ALA A 114 -1.51 -1.46 0.80
N LYS A 115 -1.37 -2.44 -0.10
CA LYS A 115 -0.07 -2.94 -0.57
C LYS A 115 0.70 -1.82 -1.30
N TYR A 116 0.05 -1.11 -2.22
CA TYR A 116 0.66 -0.03 -2.98
C TYR A 116 1.21 1.07 -2.07
N PHE A 117 0.40 1.62 -1.16
CA PHE A 117 0.85 2.68 -0.26
C PHE A 117 1.96 2.21 0.69
N THR A 118 1.88 0.98 1.19
CA THR A 118 2.93 0.41 2.05
C THR A 118 4.25 0.24 1.30
N LEU A 119 4.22 -0.25 0.05
CA LEU A 119 5.42 -0.34 -0.77
C LEU A 119 6.01 1.04 -1.08
N ARG A 120 5.16 2.05 -1.33
CA ARG A 120 5.60 3.45 -1.49
C ARG A 120 6.29 3.97 -0.24
N GLU A 121 5.72 3.73 0.94
CA GLU A 121 6.30 4.13 2.23
C GLU A 121 7.62 3.42 2.53
N LEU A 122 7.77 2.18 2.07
CA LEU A 122 9.00 1.39 2.14
C LEU A 122 10.06 1.78 1.08
N GLY A 123 9.83 2.86 0.34
CA GLY A 123 10.80 3.43 -0.60
C GLY A 123 10.72 2.91 -2.03
N SER A 124 9.75 2.05 -2.37
CA SER A 124 9.53 1.68 -3.77
C SER A 124 9.15 2.91 -4.60
N ALA A 125 9.84 3.16 -5.70
CA ALA A 125 9.54 4.29 -6.59
C ALA A 125 8.16 4.14 -7.22
N ASP A 126 7.44 5.26 -7.41
CA ASP A 126 6.07 5.25 -7.99
C ASP A 126 6.03 4.64 -9.38
N GLU A 127 7.07 4.87 -10.16
CA GLU A 127 7.24 4.37 -11.53
C GLU A 127 7.37 2.84 -11.59
N LYS A 128 7.77 2.20 -10.49
CA LYS A 128 7.83 0.74 -10.35
C LYS A 128 6.50 0.09 -9.97
N LEU A 129 5.51 0.87 -9.56
CA LEU A 129 4.24 0.36 -9.04
C LEU A 129 3.06 0.79 -9.90
N ARG A 130 2.13 -0.14 -10.13
CA ARG A 130 0.82 0.16 -10.72
C ARG A 130 -0.27 -0.63 -10.02
N LEU A 131 -1.37 0.03 -9.74
CA LEU A 131 -2.65 -0.60 -9.48
C LEU A 131 -3.24 -0.99 -10.84
N VAL A 132 -3.59 -2.26 -11.01
CA VAL A 132 -4.06 -2.79 -12.31
C VAL A 132 -5.46 -3.32 -12.14
N TYR A 133 -6.41 -2.73 -12.85
CA TYR A 133 -7.77 -3.22 -12.95
C TYR A 133 -7.83 -4.29 -14.03
N VAL A 134 -8.29 -5.47 -13.65
CA VAL A 134 -8.27 -6.66 -14.49
C VAL A 134 -9.63 -7.32 -14.51
N LYS A 135 -9.89 -8.16 -15.52
CA LYS A 135 -10.95 -9.16 -15.50
C LYS A 135 -10.34 -10.48 -15.05
N ALA A 136 -10.76 -11.01 -13.90
CA ALA A 136 -10.47 -12.36 -13.45
C ALA A 136 -11.38 -13.32 -14.25
N ARG A 137 -10.78 -14.04 -15.21
CA ARG A 137 -11.52 -14.78 -16.24
C ARG A 137 -12.31 -15.95 -15.67
N GLU A 138 -11.70 -16.71 -14.77
CA GLU A 138 -12.30 -17.89 -14.16
C GLU A 138 -13.49 -17.54 -13.26
N LEU A 139 -13.37 -16.44 -12.52
CA LEU A 139 -14.42 -15.91 -11.65
C LEU A 139 -15.46 -15.08 -12.40
N ASN A 140 -15.15 -14.70 -13.65
CA ASN A 140 -15.93 -13.76 -14.44
C ASN A 140 -16.23 -12.42 -13.72
N GLN A 141 -15.31 -11.96 -12.88
CA GLN A 141 -15.43 -10.72 -12.06
C GLN A 141 -14.33 -9.72 -12.39
N PHE A 142 -14.62 -8.44 -12.16
CA PHE A 142 -13.59 -7.43 -12.13
C PHE A 142 -12.77 -7.56 -10.84
N HIS A 143 -11.50 -7.23 -10.92
CA HIS A 143 -10.56 -7.42 -9.84
C HIS A 143 -9.44 -6.39 -9.91
N MET A 144 -8.78 -6.11 -8.80
CA MET A 144 -7.63 -5.23 -8.74
C MET A 144 -6.42 -5.94 -8.13
N VAL A 145 -5.25 -5.71 -8.74
CA VAL A 145 -3.97 -6.25 -8.28
C VAL A 145 -2.89 -5.16 -8.29
N VAL A 146 -1.78 -5.39 -7.61
CA VAL A 146 -0.58 -4.55 -7.73
C VAL A 146 0.41 -5.21 -8.67
N ALA A 147 0.88 -4.45 -9.67
CA ALA A 147 1.98 -4.83 -10.54
C ALA A 147 3.25 -4.08 -10.13
N TYR A 148 4.32 -4.83 -9.88
CA TYR A 148 5.64 -4.30 -9.56
C TYR A 148 6.60 -4.53 -10.73
N TYR A 149 7.15 -3.45 -11.27
CA TYR A 149 8.10 -3.44 -12.40
C TYR A 149 9.53 -3.24 -11.86
N PRO A 150 10.41 -4.25 -11.88
CA PRO A 150 11.82 -4.07 -11.49
C PRO A 150 12.53 -3.00 -12.32
N THR A 151 12.24 -2.97 -13.62
CA THR A 151 12.65 -1.93 -14.58
C THR A 151 11.46 -1.53 -15.44
N PRO A 152 11.46 -0.36 -16.10
CA PRO A 152 10.33 0.12 -16.91
C PRO A 152 9.87 -0.85 -18.03
N SER A 153 10.78 -1.68 -18.55
CA SER A 153 10.50 -2.64 -19.62
C SER A 153 10.35 -4.09 -19.14
N ALA A 154 10.52 -4.34 -17.85
CA ALA A 154 10.41 -5.70 -17.30
C ALA A 154 8.96 -6.20 -17.29
N VAL A 155 8.79 -7.52 -17.38
CA VAL A 155 7.54 -8.17 -17.02
C VAL A 155 7.32 -7.98 -15.51
N PRO A 156 6.18 -7.42 -15.07
CA PRO A 156 5.97 -7.13 -13.66
C PRO A 156 5.66 -8.40 -12.85
N PHE A 157 5.99 -8.33 -11.57
CA PHE A 157 5.47 -9.24 -10.56
C PHE A 157 4.07 -8.79 -10.13
N ILE A 158 3.16 -9.75 -9.96
CA ILE A 158 1.78 -9.50 -9.54
C ILE A 158 1.61 -9.87 -8.07
N LEU A 159 1.15 -8.89 -7.27
CA LEU A 159 0.72 -9.09 -5.89
C LEU A 159 -0.81 -9.09 -5.88
N ASP A 160 -1.38 -10.17 -5.39
CA ASP A 160 -2.80 -10.45 -5.45
C ASP A 160 -3.30 -10.97 -4.09
N ASN A 161 -4.58 -10.83 -3.81
CA ASN A 161 -5.23 -11.43 -2.63
C ASN A 161 -5.93 -12.76 -2.96
N LEU A 162 -6.26 -13.01 -4.23
CA LEU A 162 -6.81 -14.29 -4.68
C LEU A 162 -5.72 -15.35 -4.87
N GLU A 163 -4.56 -14.95 -5.38
CA GLU A 163 -3.38 -15.82 -5.52
C GLU A 163 -2.25 -15.25 -4.62
N GLY A 164 -2.01 -15.90 -3.50
CA GLY A 164 -1.03 -15.44 -2.52
C GLY A 164 0.43 -15.51 -2.98
N THR A 165 0.71 -16.36 -3.98
CA THR A 165 2.04 -16.50 -4.56
C THR A 165 2.30 -15.38 -5.56
N ILE A 166 3.37 -14.62 -5.35
CA ILE A 166 3.78 -13.58 -6.31
C ILE A 166 4.33 -14.25 -7.56
N ARG A 167 3.70 -13.99 -8.71
CA ARG A 167 4.04 -14.54 -10.02
C ARG A 167 4.31 -13.42 -11.03
N LEU A 168 5.01 -13.76 -12.11
CA LEU A 168 5.13 -12.86 -13.26
C LEU A 168 3.77 -12.69 -13.96
N ALA A 169 3.51 -11.52 -14.52
CA ALA A 169 2.28 -11.25 -15.25
C ALA A 169 2.05 -12.23 -16.42
N THR A 170 3.12 -12.76 -17.03
CA THR A 170 3.07 -13.78 -18.08
C THR A 170 2.58 -15.14 -17.59
N GLU A 171 2.62 -15.40 -16.29
CA GLU A 171 2.14 -16.63 -15.65
C GLU A 171 0.69 -16.50 -15.15
N ARG A 172 0.11 -15.29 -15.22
CA ARG A 172 -1.25 -14.96 -14.77
C ARG A 172 -2.20 -14.86 -15.95
N ASN A 173 -2.38 -15.98 -16.66
CA ASN A 173 -3.29 -16.09 -17.80
C ASN A 173 -4.78 -15.99 -17.40
N ASP A 174 -5.06 -16.18 -16.12
CA ASP A 174 -6.36 -15.97 -15.48
C ASP A 174 -6.79 -14.50 -15.42
N LEU A 175 -5.84 -13.55 -15.57
CA LEU A 175 -6.09 -12.13 -15.50
C LEU A 175 -6.00 -11.46 -16.87
N ALA A 176 -7.03 -10.70 -17.24
CA ALA A 176 -7.03 -9.86 -18.43
C ALA A 176 -6.99 -8.40 -18.03
N PRO A 177 -5.84 -7.69 -18.19
CA PRO A 177 -5.72 -6.30 -17.79
C PRO A 177 -6.54 -5.36 -18.67
N ILE A 178 -7.18 -4.35 -18.05
CA ILE A 178 -8.05 -3.36 -18.70
C ILE A 178 -7.39 -1.99 -18.68
N TYR A 179 -7.07 -1.48 -17.49
CA TYR A 179 -6.28 -0.26 -17.30
C TYR A 179 -5.40 -0.38 -16.05
N SER A 180 -4.42 0.48 -15.95
CA SER A 180 -3.56 0.58 -14.76
C SER A 180 -3.29 2.04 -14.43
N PHE A 181 -2.95 2.31 -13.19
CA PHE A 181 -2.59 3.66 -12.74
C PHE A 181 -1.63 3.60 -11.55
N ASN A 182 -0.99 4.73 -11.27
CA ASN A 182 -0.18 4.94 -10.08
C ASN A 182 -0.50 6.31 -9.44
N GLY A 183 0.39 6.88 -8.67
CA GLY A 183 0.18 8.21 -8.06
C GLY A 183 -0.06 9.33 -9.06
N GLN A 184 0.45 9.21 -10.27
CA GLN A 184 0.46 10.30 -11.27
C GLN A 184 -0.25 9.94 -12.58
N HIS A 185 -0.06 8.73 -13.11
CA HIS A 185 -0.39 8.37 -14.47
C HIS A 185 -1.47 7.30 -14.56
N LEU A 186 -2.22 7.33 -15.66
CA LEU A 186 -3.21 6.34 -16.05
C LEU A 186 -2.84 5.77 -17.42
N TRP A 187 -2.86 4.44 -17.55
CA TRP A 187 -2.60 3.71 -18.81
C TRP A 187 -3.79 2.82 -19.16
N LEU A 188 -4.18 2.82 -20.43
CA LEU A 188 -5.06 1.79 -20.97
C LEU A 188 -4.23 0.59 -21.40
N MET A 189 -4.59 -0.60 -20.95
CA MET A 189 -3.87 -1.81 -21.26
C MET A 189 -4.26 -2.33 -22.64
N ARG A 190 -3.29 -2.57 -23.51
CA ARG A 190 -3.48 -3.27 -24.80
C ARG A 190 -3.09 -4.74 -24.66
N ALA A 191 -3.56 -5.58 -25.58
CA ALA A 191 -3.51 -7.05 -25.52
C ALA A 191 -2.11 -7.70 -25.42
N ARG A 192 -1.02 -7.00 -25.13
CA ARG A 192 0.34 -7.55 -24.94
C ARG A 192 1.21 -6.74 -23.98
N GLY A 193 0.67 -6.25 -22.87
CA GLY A 193 1.46 -6.03 -21.66
C GLY A 193 1.84 -4.58 -21.30
N GLN A 194 2.30 -3.73 -22.18
CA GLN A 194 2.58 -2.34 -21.82
C GLN A 194 1.39 -1.46 -22.22
N GLY A 195 0.73 -0.85 -21.22
CA GLY A 195 -0.37 0.05 -21.47
C GLY A 195 0.08 1.33 -22.19
N GLU A 196 -0.81 1.89 -23.00
CA GLU A 196 -0.63 3.21 -23.60
C GLU A 196 -1.01 4.29 -22.58
N LEU A 197 -0.17 5.30 -22.39
CA LEU A 197 -0.44 6.42 -21.50
C LEU A 197 -1.73 7.13 -21.96
N ALA A 198 -2.76 7.11 -21.10
CA ALA A 198 -4.07 7.69 -21.39
C ALA A 198 -4.32 9.02 -20.68
N GLY A 199 -3.41 9.41 -19.77
CA GLY A 199 -3.51 10.67 -19.04
C GLY A 199 -3.03 10.59 -17.60
N GLN A 200 -3.59 11.47 -16.78
CA GLN A 200 -3.28 11.52 -15.35
C GLN A 200 -4.25 10.67 -14.54
N ALA A 201 -3.77 10.07 -13.44
CA ALA A 201 -4.57 9.28 -12.49
C ALA A 201 -5.68 10.12 -11.81
N SER A 202 -5.54 11.45 -11.78
CA SER A 202 -6.56 12.37 -11.27
C SER A 202 -7.90 12.35 -12.05
N ARG A 203 -7.97 11.63 -13.16
CA ARG A 203 -9.23 11.35 -13.87
C ARG A 203 -10.09 10.28 -13.18
N LEU A 204 -9.51 9.51 -12.25
CA LEU A 204 -10.22 8.50 -11.48
C LEU A 204 -10.78 9.12 -10.19
N SER A 205 -12.11 9.26 -10.12
CA SER A 205 -12.78 9.92 -8.98
C SER A 205 -12.56 9.19 -7.66
N LEU A 206 -12.64 7.85 -7.65
CA LEU A 206 -12.41 7.04 -6.45
C LEU A 206 -10.97 7.14 -5.94
N TRP A 207 -9.99 7.21 -6.86
CA TRP A 207 -8.60 7.45 -6.51
C TRP A 207 -8.37 8.81 -5.85
N ASN A 208 -9.02 9.85 -6.38
CA ASN A 208 -8.94 11.20 -5.80
C ASN A 208 -9.62 11.27 -4.43
N ASP A 209 -10.79 10.66 -4.29
CA ASP A 209 -11.49 10.58 -3.01
C ASP A 209 -10.66 9.86 -1.95
N LEU A 210 -10.11 8.68 -2.28
CA LEU A 210 -9.21 7.94 -1.42
C LEU A 210 -8.02 8.81 -0.96
N ARG A 211 -7.32 9.45 -1.92
CA ARG A 211 -6.15 10.29 -1.60
C ARG A 211 -6.50 11.48 -0.73
N GLY A 212 -7.70 12.02 -0.87
CA GLY A 212 -8.21 13.10 -0.01
C GLY A 212 -8.52 12.65 1.42
N ARG A 213 -8.60 11.33 1.68
CA ARG A 213 -8.92 10.73 2.98
C ARG A 213 -7.73 10.06 3.67
N VAL A 214 -6.54 10.10 3.10
CA VAL A 214 -5.31 9.56 3.71
C VAL A 214 -4.89 10.47 4.88
N ASP A 215 -5.74 10.52 5.92
CA ASP A 215 -5.54 11.26 7.17
C ASP A 215 -6.31 10.55 8.28
N VAL A 216 -5.65 10.36 9.42
CA VAL A 216 -6.24 9.73 10.61
C VAL A 216 -7.49 10.46 11.12
N ASN A 217 -7.64 11.75 10.82
CA ASN A 217 -8.81 12.55 11.20
C ASN A 217 -10.01 12.40 10.24
N ARG A 218 -9.85 11.65 9.14
CA ARG A 218 -10.88 11.46 8.10
C ARG A 218 -11.38 10.03 7.98
N LEU A 219 -11.09 9.20 8.96
CA LEU A 219 -11.51 7.78 9.00
C LEU A 219 -13.03 7.63 8.90
N GLN A 220 -13.47 6.65 8.11
CA GLN A 220 -14.88 6.30 7.97
C GLN A 220 -15.22 5.04 8.78
N ARG A 221 -16.45 4.97 9.30
CA ARG A 221 -16.92 3.78 10.02
C ARG A 221 -17.53 2.78 9.06
N PRO A 222 -17.12 1.50 9.13
CA PRO A 222 -17.82 0.44 8.41
C PRO A 222 -19.22 0.23 9.01
N LYS A 223 -20.15 -0.28 8.20
CA LYS A 223 -21.46 -0.72 8.68
C LYS A 223 -21.38 -1.99 9.52
N MET A 224 -20.40 -2.83 9.23
CA MET A 224 -20.16 -4.11 9.90
C MET A 224 -18.83 -4.07 10.61
N ASN A 225 -18.81 -4.43 11.89
CA ASN A 225 -17.55 -4.64 12.61
C ASN A 225 -17.14 -6.12 12.45
N LEU A 226 -15.97 -6.37 11.87
CA LEU A 226 -15.44 -7.72 11.66
C LEU A 226 -14.74 -8.28 12.91
N ASP A 227 -14.59 -7.50 13.96
CA ASP A 227 -13.93 -7.89 15.21
C ASP A 227 -14.93 -8.36 16.30
N ASN A 228 -16.22 -8.31 15.99
CA ASN A 228 -17.30 -8.79 16.87
C ASN A 228 -17.79 -10.17 16.47
#